data_e7aa4772d949924fde13cf163f1f3d61
#
_entry.id   e7aa4772d949924fde13cf163f1f3d61
#
_cell.length_a   1.000
_cell.length_b   1.000
_cell.length_c   1.000
_cell.angle_alpha   90.00
_cell.angle_beta   90.00
_cell.angle_gamma   90.00
#
_symmetry.space_group_name_H-M   'P 1'
#
loop_
_entity.id
_entity.type
_entity.pdbx_description
1 polymer ?
#
loop_
_entity_poly.entity_id
_entity_poly.type
_entity_poly.pdbx_seq_one_letter_code
_entity_poly.pdbx_strand_id
1 'polypeptide(L)'
;MIVEHLGLRPGMTVLDIGCGPGRLTIPVAQQVGPSGAVIAVDVQPEMLRLVENKTRAAKLDNVRFVRAAVGTGELDLRQADRALLVTVLGEIPDRQSALKEVFDALAPGGILSVTEMVADPHFQRRSTVLRLAAAAGFREAAFFGNRFAYTLHLLKPER
;
A
#
# COMPACT_ATOMS: atom_id res chain seq x y z
N MET A 1 -1.73 -14.72 2.48
CA MET A 1 -0.28 -14.44 2.53
C MET A 1 0.01 -12.96 2.72
N ILE A 2 0.02 -12.04 1.71
CA ILE A 2 0.30 -10.61 1.95
C ILE A 2 -0.70 -10.02 2.94
N VAL A 3 -1.98 -10.23 2.71
CA VAL A 3 -3.09 -9.72 3.54
C VAL A 3 -3.08 -10.31 4.95
N GLU A 4 -2.72 -11.58 5.12
CA GLU A 4 -2.67 -12.28 6.41
C GLU A 4 -1.67 -11.63 7.39
N HIS A 5 -0.53 -11.17 6.86
CA HIS A 5 0.51 -10.55 7.70
C HIS A 5 0.23 -9.08 8.06
N LEU A 6 -0.76 -8.45 7.41
CA LEU A 6 -1.09 -7.03 7.64
C LEU A 6 -1.72 -6.75 9.01
N GLY A 7 -2.23 -7.78 9.69
CA GLY A 7 -2.93 -7.61 10.95
C GLY A 7 -4.16 -6.72 10.81
N LEU A 8 -4.92 -6.91 9.72
CA LEU A 8 -6.14 -6.14 9.45
C LEU A 8 -7.22 -6.44 10.48
N ARG A 9 -7.95 -5.42 10.87
CA ARG A 9 -9.08 -5.49 11.78
C ARG A 9 -10.26 -4.72 11.20
N PRO A 10 -11.51 -5.11 11.53
CA PRO A 10 -12.68 -4.31 11.18
C PRO A 10 -12.53 -2.84 11.62
N GLY A 11 -12.94 -1.93 10.76
CA GLY A 11 -12.85 -0.48 11.01
C GLY A 11 -11.57 0.20 10.55
N MET A 12 -10.53 -0.56 10.14
CA MET A 12 -9.28 0.03 9.65
C MET A 12 -9.46 0.74 8.31
N THR A 13 -8.66 1.80 8.10
CA THR A 13 -8.46 2.45 6.80
C THR A 13 -7.16 1.97 6.19
N VAL A 14 -7.23 1.47 4.95
CA VAL A 14 -6.10 0.90 4.21
C VAL A 14 -5.89 1.62 2.89
N LEU A 15 -4.66 2.03 2.61
CA LEU A 15 -4.24 2.55 1.30
C LEU A 15 -3.71 1.39 0.44
N ASP A 16 -4.32 1.15 -0.71
CA ASP A 16 -3.83 0.19 -1.71
C ASP A 16 -3.24 0.99 -2.88
N ILE A 17 -1.93 1.21 -2.82
CA ILE A 17 -1.21 2.10 -3.74
C ILE A 17 -0.67 1.30 -4.92
N GLY A 18 -1.02 1.74 -6.15
CA GLY A 18 -0.81 0.94 -7.34
C GLY A 18 -1.72 -0.28 -7.31
N CYS A 19 -3.01 -0.08 -7.03
CA CYS A 19 -3.97 -1.15 -6.79
C CYS A 19 -4.16 -2.09 -7.99
N GLY A 20 -3.74 -1.66 -9.19
CA GLY A 20 -3.92 -2.41 -10.42
C GLY A 20 -5.38 -2.86 -10.60
N PRO A 21 -5.62 -4.10 -11.03
CA PRO A 21 -6.98 -4.62 -11.23
C PRO A 21 -7.69 -5.03 -9.92
N GLY A 22 -7.20 -4.63 -8.74
CA GLY A 22 -7.86 -4.83 -7.45
C GLY A 22 -7.69 -6.22 -6.83
N ARG A 23 -6.57 -6.88 -7.08
CA ARG A 23 -6.29 -8.20 -6.49
C ARG A 23 -6.29 -8.20 -4.97
N LEU A 24 -5.77 -7.14 -4.37
CA LEU A 24 -5.72 -6.97 -2.92
C LEU A 24 -6.85 -6.08 -2.40
N THR A 25 -7.28 -5.09 -3.18
CA THR A 25 -8.36 -4.17 -2.81
C THR A 25 -9.60 -4.91 -2.32
N ILE A 26 -10.04 -5.95 -3.07
CA ILE A 26 -11.27 -6.70 -2.74
C ILE A 26 -11.13 -7.46 -1.41
N PRO A 27 -10.14 -8.36 -1.23
CA PRO A 27 -10.03 -9.10 0.03
C PRO A 27 -9.74 -8.18 1.23
N VAL A 28 -9.01 -7.08 1.04
CA VAL A 28 -8.77 -6.09 2.10
C VAL A 28 -10.07 -5.40 2.50
N ALA A 29 -10.89 -4.96 1.51
CA ALA A 29 -12.17 -4.32 1.77
C ALA A 29 -13.15 -5.25 2.51
N GLN A 30 -13.16 -6.53 2.16
CA GLN A 30 -13.95 -7.55 2.86
C GLN A 30 -13.49 -7.70 4.32
N GLN A 31 -12.18 -7.71 4.56
CA GLN A 31 -11.62 -7.95 5.90
C GLN A 31 -11.78 -6.75 6.84
N VAL A 32 -11.63 -5.51 6.36
CA VAL A 32 -11.88 -4.32 7.18
C VAL A 32 -13.37 -4.04 7.37
N GLY A 33 -14.22 -4.64 6.55
CA GLY A 33 -15.67 -4.60 6.70
C GLY A 33 -16.30 -3.21 6.47
N PRO A 34 -17.62 -3.10 6.66
CA PRO A 34 -18.36 -1.88 6.34
C PRO A 34 -18.02 -0.67 7.22
N SER A 35 -17.43 -0.89 8.40
CA SER A 35 -16.94 0.19 9.27
C SER A 35 -15.52 0.67 8.93
N GLY A 36 -14.80 -0.08 8.09
CA GLY A 36 -13.49 0.30 7.57
C GLY A 36 -13.57 0.88 6.17
N ALA A 37 -12.43 1.22 5.60
CA ALA A 37 -12.33 1.74 4.25
C ALA A 37 -11.05 1.27 3.55
N VAL A 38 -11.13 1.07 2.24
CA VAL A 38 -9.96 0.93 1.37
C VAL A 38 -9.93 2.10 0.41
N ILE A 39 -8.76 2.72 0.29
CA ILE A 39 -8.52 3.77 -0.68
C ILE A 39 -7.62 3.17 -1.76
N ALA A 40 -8.20 2.85 -2.90
CA ALA A 40 -7.52 2.30 -4.06
C ALA A 40 -6.93 3.44 -4.89
N VAL A 41 -5.61 3.48 -4.98
CA VAL A 41 -4.86 4.52 -5.67
C VAL A 41 -4.15 3.92 -6.87
N ASP A 42 -4.33 4.53 -8.05
CA ASP A 42 -3.60 4.17 -9.26
C ASP A 42 -3.47 5.39 -10.18
N VAL A 43 -2.44 5.40 -11.01
CA VAL A 43 -2.26 6.44 -12.04
C VAL A 43 -3.11 6.16 -13.28
N GLN A 44 -3.46 4.90 -13.50
CA GLN A 44 -4.19 4.43 -14.67
C GLN A 44 -5.71 4.41 -14.40
N PRO A 45 -6.50 5.26 -15.06
CA PRO A 45 -7.94 5.29 -14.85
C PRO A 45 -8.64 3.97 -15.25
N GLU A 46 -8.05 3.21 -16.17
CA GLU A 46 -8.54 1.89 -16.58
C GLU A 46 -8.49 0.90 -15.41
N MET A 47 -7.41 0.91 -14.63
CA MET A 47 -7.26 0.04 -13.45
C MET A 47 -8.32 0.38 -12.40
N LEU A 48 -8.52 1.66 -12.11
CA LEU A 48 -9.54 2.11 -11.17
C LEU A 48 -10.95 1.70 -11.61
N ARG A 49 -11.27 1.77 -12.91
CA ARG A 49 -12.56 1.27 -13.45
C ARG A 49 -12.73 -0.23 -13.27
N LEU A 50 -11.66 -1.01 -13.47
CA LEU A 50 -11.69 -2.46 -13.23
C LEU A 50 -11.97 -2.78 -11.75
N VAL A 51 -11.31 -2.09 -10.84
CA VAL A 51 -11.55 -2.26 -9.40
C VAL A 51 -12.97 -1.86 -9.03
N GLU A 52 -13.46 -0.72 -9.54
CA GLU A 52 -14.83 -0.25 -9.30
C GLU A 52 -15.88 -1.28 -9.75
N ASN A 53 -15.70 -1.87 -10.93
CA ASN A 53 -16.59 -2.92 -11.41
C ASN A 53 -16.57 -4.16 -10.50
N LYS A 54 -15.39 -4.56 -10.02
CA LYS A 54 -15.25 -5.68 -9.09
C LYS A 54 -15.86 -5.41 -7.72
N THR A 55 -15.68 -4.21 -7.17
CA THR A 55 -16.27 -3.81 -5.89
C THR A 55 -17.80 -3.81 -5.97
N ARG A 56 -18.34 -3.29 -7.07
CA ARG A 56 -19.79 -3.32 -7.35
C ARG A 56 -20.33 -4.75 -7.45
N ALA A 57 -19.64 -5.63 -8.19
CA ALA A 57 -20.01 -7.04 -8.31
C ALA A 57 -19.94 -7.78 -6.97
N ALA A 58 -18.98 -7.43 -6.11
CA ALA A 58 -18.82 -7.97 -4.76
C ALA A 58 -19.72 -7.28 -3.71
N LYS A 59 -20.53 -6.30 -4.11
CA LYS A 59 -21.42 -5.50 -3.24
C LYS A 59 -20.64 -4.84 -2.08
N LEU A 60 -19.45 -4.33 -2.39
CA LEU A 60 -18.61 -3.57 -1.47
C LEU A 60 -18.81 -2.07 -1.71
N ASP A 61 -19.16 -1.34 -0.68
CA ASP A 61 -19.39 0.11 -0.68
C ASP A 61 -18.35 0.88 0.16
N ASN A 62 -17.36 0.15 0.71
CA ASN A 62 -16.30 0.67 1.54
C ASN A 62 -14.96 0.89 0.80
N VAL A 63 -15.00 1.03 -0.53
CA VAL A 63 -13.82 1.32 -1.37
C VAL A 63 -13.97 2.70 -2.01
N ARG A 64 -12.94 3.53 -1.86
CA ARG A 64 -12.79 4.82 -2.54
C ARG A 64 -11.70 4.72 -3.60
N PHE A 65 -11.88 5.43 -4.71
CA PHE A 65 -10.96 5.41 -5.85
C PHE A 65 -10.29 6.77 -5.98
N VAL A 66 -8.96 6.79 -6.03
CA VAL A 66 -8.17 8.00 -6.15
C VAL A 66 -7.17 7.84 -7.30
N ARG A 67 -7.28 8.69 -8.30
CA ARG A 67 -6.25 8.78 -9.34
C ARG A 67 -5.16 9.73 -8.87
N ALA A 68 -3.99 9.19 -8.57
CA ALA A 68 -2.84 9.97 -8.11
C ALA A 68 -1.52 9.29 -8.49
N ALA A 69 -0.51 10.09 -8.77
CA ALA A 69 0.88 9.67 -8.91
C ALA A 69 1.58 9.90 -7.57
N VAL A 70 1.82 8.84 -6.83
CA VAL A 70 2.50 8.91 -5.52
C VAL A 70 3.95 9.33 -5.71
N GLY A 71 4.42 10.28 -4.91
CA GLY A 71 5.74 10.92 -5.05
C GLY A 71 5.71 12.28 -5.74
N THR A 72 4.53 12.76 -6.15
CA THR A 72 4.34 14.05 -6.83
C THR A 72 3.62 15.09 -5.97
N GLY A 73 3.25 14.75 -4.73
CA GLY A 73 2.45 15.60 -3.85
C GLY A 73 0.93 15.47 -4.06
N GLU A 74 0.49 14.51 -4.88
CA GLU A 74 -0.93 14.32 -5.16
C GLU A 74 -1.67 13.47 -4.13
N LEU A 75 -0.95 12.73 -3.27
CA LEU A 75 -1.53 11.89 -2.24
C LEU A 75 -1.87 12.71 -0.99
N ASP A 76 -2.96 13.47 -1.04
CA ASP A 76 -3.45 14.25 0.11
C ASP A 76 -4.39 13.41 0.99
N LEU A 77 -3.81 12.43 1.66
CA LEU A 77 -4.51 11.52 2.56
C LEU A 77 -3.81 11.49 3.92
N ARG A 78 -4.57 11.24 4.98
CA ARG A 78 -4.07 11.22 6.36
C ARG A 78 -4.76 10.13 7.16
N GLN A 79 -4.10 9.68 8.23
CA GLN A 79 -4.66 8.80 9.25
C GLN A 79 -5.03 7.39 8.77
N ALA A 80 -4.35 6.87 7.73
CA ALA A 80 -4.50 5.48 7.36
C ALA A 80 -3.78 4.55 8.35
N ASP A 81 -4.39 3.42 8.65
CA ASP A 81 -3.81 2.41 9.56
C ASP A 81 -2.77 1.55 8.85
N ARG A 82 -3.00 1.27 7.57
CA ARG A 82 -2.14 0.42 6.72
C ARG A 82 -2.00 1.02 5.34
N ALA A 83 -0.86 0.76 4.72
CA ALA A 83 -0.61 1.05 3.31
C ALA A 83 0.06 -0.15 2.64
N LEU A 84 -0.23 -0.36 1.36
CA LEU A 84 0.29 -1.44 0.54
C LEU A 84 1.03 -0.87 -0.67
N LEU A 85 2.22 -1.40 -0.95
CA LEU A 85 2.96 -1.26 -2.20
C LEU A 85 3.39 -2.67 -2.63
N VAL A 86 2.72 -3.24 -3.63
CA VAL A 86 2.97 -4.61 -4.09
C VAL A 86 3.48 -4.58 -5.51
N THR A 87 4.78 -4.78 -5.69
CA THR A 87 5.51 -4.66 -6.97
C THR A 87 5.30 -3.30 -7.66
N VAL A 88 5.24 -2.23 -6.88
CA VAL A 88 4.95 -0.87 -7.37
C VAL A 88 6.09 0.10 -7.11
N LEU A 89 6.82 -0.08 -5.98
CA LEU A 89 7.83 0.89 -5.56
C LEU A 89 8.90 1.14 -6.64
N GLY A 90 9.30 0.08 -7.35
CA GLY A 90 10.30 0.18 -8.42
C GLY A 90 9.85 0.96 -9.65
N GLU A 91 8.55 1.04 -9.90
CA GLU A 91 7.96 1.77 -11.01
C GLU A 91 7.86 3.28 -10.74
N ILE A 92 7.94 3.70 -9.48
CA ILE A 92 7.82 5.10 -9.10
C ILE A 92 9.14 5.84 -9.38
N PRO A 93 9.11 6.92 -10.18
CA PRO A 93 10.34 7.68 -10.51
C PRO A 93 11.04 8.26 -9.30
N ASP A 94 10.32 8.96 -8.42
CA ASP A 94 10.84 9.50 -7.16
C ASP A 94 10.34 8.66 -5.97
N ARG A 95 11.05 7.58 -5.72
CA ARG A 95 10.73 6.63 -4.62
C ARG A 95 10.88 7.25 -3.24
N GLN A 96 11.82 8.18 -3.08
CA GLN A 96 12.02 8.86 -1.80
C GLN A 96 10.83 9.74 -1.44
N SER A 97 10.37 10.56 -2.38
CA SER A 97 9.18 11.39 -2.21
C SER A 97 7.93 10.54 -2.03
N ALA A 98 7.80 9.43 -2.75
CA ALA A 98 6.70 8.49 -2.60
C ALA A 98 6.62 7.91 -1.18
N LEU A 99 7.73 7.42 -0.64
CA LEU A 99 7.76 6.88 0.72
C LEU A 99 7.47 7.96 1.77
N LYS A 100 7.91 9.20 1.53
CA LYS A 100 7.58 10.33 2.40
C LYS A 100 6.08 10.67 2.39
N GLU A 101 5.44 10.68 1.21
CA GLU A 101 4.00 10.89 1.10
C GLU A 101 3.22 9.78 1.82
N VAL A 102 3.62 8.51 1.65
CA VAL A 102 2.99 7.39 2.34
C VAL A 102 3.20 7.49 3.86
N PHE A 103 4.40 7.88 4.29
CA PHE A 103 4.68 8.13 5.71
C PHE A 103 3.73 9.18 6.28
N ASP A 104 3.54 10.29 5.56
CA ASP A 104 2.64 11.37 6.00
C ASP A 104 1.17 10.95 5.98
N ALA A 105 0.77 10.08 5.05
CA ALA A 105 -0.58 9.56 4.95
C ALA A 105 -0.96 8.56 6.06
N LEU A 106 0.02 7.86 6.62
CA LEU A 106 -0.21 6.92 7.72
C LEU A 106 -0.42 7.63 9.06
N ALA A 107 -1.28 7.06 9.89
CA ALA A 107 -1.39 7.41 11.30
C ALA A 107 -0.10 7.02 12.06
N PRO A 108 0.22 7.68 13.19
CA PRO A 108 1.22 7.15 14.12
C PRO A 108 0.91 5.70 14.51
N GLY A 109 1.92 4.82 14.48
CA GLY A 109 1.73 3.37 14.65
C GLY A 109 1.23 2.64 13.40
N GLY A 110 0.99 3.35 12.30
CA GLY A 110 0.59 2.76 11.02
C GLY A 110 1.72 1.97 10.37
N ILE A 111 1.36 1.02 9.52
CA ILE A 111 2.31 0.11 8.85
C ILE A 111 2.18 0.24 7.34
N LEU A 112 3.31 0.46 6.69
CA LEU A 112 3.48 0.27 5.25
C LEU A 112 4.00 -1.15 4.99
N SER A 113 3.29 -1.90 4.16
CA SER A 113 3.72 -3.21 3.65
C SER A 113 4.25 -3.06 2.22
N VAL A 114 5.52 -3.35 2.03
CA VAL A 114 6.17 -3.37 0.72
C VAL A 114 6.45 -4.81 0.33
N THR A 115 5.89 -5.25 -0.79
CA THR A 115 6.15 -6.59 -1.36
C THR A 115 6.88 -6.45 -2.69
N GLU A 116 7.96 -7.21 -2.83
CA GLU A 116 8.79 -7.22 -4.02
C GLU A 116 9.06 -8.67 -4.46
N MET A 117 9.14 -8.87 -5.77
CA MET A 117 9.44 -10.17 -6.38
C MET A 117 10.46 -9.98 -7.50
N VAL A 118 11.50 -10.83 -7.54
CA VAL A 118 12.59 -10.74 -8.54
C VAL A 118 12.11 -10.96 -9.97
N ALA A 119 10.94 -11.58 -10.16
CA ALA A 119 10.30 -11.71 -11.46
C ALA A 119 9.77 -10.37 -12.01
N ASP A 120 9.62 -9.36 -11.15
CA ASP A 120 9.26 -8.02 -11.57
C ASP A 120 10.49 -7.29 -12.16
N PRO A 121 10.39 -6.68 -13.37
CA PRO A 121 11.51 -5.96 -13.98
C PRO A 121 12.02 -4.78 -13.14
N HIS A 122 11.16 -4.23 -12.27
CA HIS A 122 11.48 -3.09 -11.41
C HIS A 122 11.80 -3.48 -9.97
N PHE A 123 12.10 -4.77 -9.73
CA PHE A 123 12.42 -5.32 -8.42
C PHE A 123 13.40 -4.46 -7.62
N GLN A 124 13.04 -4.17 -6.38
CA GLN A 124 13.88 -3.45 -5.43
C GLN A 124 14.46 -4.41 -4.38
N ARG A 125 15.77 -4.35 -4.19
CA ARG A 125 16.43 -5.12 -3.12
C ARG A 125 15.99 -4.61 -1.75
N ARG A 126 15.83 -5.53 -0.78
CA ARG A 126 15.48 -5.18 0.60
C ARG A 126 16.33 -4.04 1.19
N SER A 127 17.67 -4.08 0.98
CA SER A 127 18.57 -3.03 1.47
C SER A 127 18.26 -1.65 0.90
N THR A 128 17.88 -1.58 -0.38
CA THR A 128 17.44 -0.33 -1.02
C THR A 128 16.16 0.18 -0.40
N VAL A 129 15.16 -0.68 -0.23
CA VAL A 129 13.87 -0.31 0.39
C VAL A 129 14.07 0.17 1.82
N LEU A 130 14.87 -0.53 2.62
CA LEU A 130 15.16 -0.14 4.01
C LEU A 130 15.84 1.22 4.10
N ARG A 131 16.82 1.48 3.23
CA ARG A 131 17.53 2.77 3.19
C ARG A 131 16.58 3.93 2.86
N LEU A 132 15.74 3.77 1.84
CA LEU A 132 14.76 4.77 1.43
C LEU A 132 13.68 4.98 2.51
N ALA A 133 13.21 3.89 3.11
CA ALA A 133 12.21 3.92 4.17
C ALA A 133 12.74 4.63 5.44
N ALA A 134 13.96 4.33 5.84
CA ALA A 134 14.61 4.99 6.98
C ALA A 134 14.74 6.50 6.75
N ALA A 135 15.13 6.91 5.54
CA ALA A 135 15.20 8.32 5.16
C ALA A 135 13.83 9.03 5.19
N ALA A 136 12.74 8.30 4.96
CA ALA A 136 11.37 8.80 5.10
C ALA A 136 10.85 8.82 6.56
N GLY A 137 11.54 8.16 7.50
CA GLY A 137 11.19 8.11 8.91
C GLY A 137 10.63 6.77 9.39
N PHE A 138 10.52 5.78 8.52
CA PHE A 138 10.07 4.44 8.89
C PHE A 138 11.11 3.65 9.67
N ARG A 139 10.64 2.68 10.46
CA ARG A 139 11.45 1.62 11.08
C ARG A 139 11.01 0.26 10.57
N GLU A 140 11.94 -0.65 10.38
CA GLU A 140 11.61 -2.04 10.07
C GLU A 140 10.85 -2.66 11.24
N ALA A 141 9.70 -3.28 10.94
CA ALA A 141 8.87 -3.96 11.92
C ALA A 141 8.87 -5.48 11.73
N ALA A 142 8.82 -5.96 10.47
CA ALA A 142 8.83 -7.38 10.16
C ALA A 142 9.32 -7.64 8.74
N PHE A 143 9.82 -8.84 8.53
CA PHE A 143 10.27 -9.34 7.23
C PHE A 143 9.75 -10.76 7.00
N PHE A 144 9.16 -11.01 5.83
CA PHE A 144 8.62 -12.31 5.42
C PHE A 144 9.15 -12.66 4.04
N GLY A 145 9.54 -13.92 3.86
CA GLY A 145 10.04 -14.40 2.56
C GLY A 145 11.56 -14.54 2.50
N ASN A 146 12.13 -14.29 1.34
CA ASN A 146 13.56 -14.47 1.07
C ASN A 146 14.08 -13.38 0.10
N ARG A 147 15.35 -13.52 -0.37
CA ARG A 147 15.98 -12.52 -1.26
C ARG A 147 15.32 -12.38 -2.64
N PHE A 148 14.48 -13.34 -3.07
CA PHE A 148 13.83 -13.35 -4.39
C PHE A 148 12.39 -12.89 -4.38
N ALA A 149 11.72 -13.10 -3.24
CA ALA A 149 10.35 -12.65 -3.02
C ALA A 149 10.15 -12.37 -1.54
N TYR A 150 9.79 -11.14 -1.20
CA TYR A 150 9.65 -10.75 0.19
C TYR A 150 8.52 -9.74 0.40
N THR A 151 8.05 -9.69 1.64
CA THR A 151 7.21 -8.63 2.18
C THR A 151 7.92 -8.02 3.39
N LEU A 152 8.06 -6.72 3.37
CA LEU A 152 8.69 -5.92 4.43
C LEU A 152 7.64 -5.02 5.07
N HIS A 153 7.48 -5.12 6.38
CA HIS A 153 6.64 -4.21 7.13
C HIS A 153 7.48 -3.08 7.72
N LEU A 154 7.06 -1.87 7.47
CA LEU A 154 7.70 -0.63 7.86
C LEU A 154 6.74 0.15 8.76
N LEU A 155 7.14 0.36 10.00
CA LEU A 155 6.36 1.05 11.02
C LEU A 155 6.60 2.55 10.95
N LYS A 156 5.53 3.35 10.94
CA LYS A 156 5.58 4.76 11.31
C LYS A 156 5.60 4.84 12.84
N PRO A 157 6.70 5.30 13.48
CA PRO A 157 6.74 5.42 14.94
C PRO A 157 5.64 6.33 15.47
N GLU A 158 5.21 6.10 16.70
CA GLU A 158 4.21 6.95 17.36
C GLU A 158 4.80 8.33 17.70
N ARG A 159 6.10 8.39 17.97
CA ARG A 159 6.96 9.59 18.05
C ARG A 159 8.43 9.21 18.08
#